data_de11cbfd036771eceec417af19fa8e1c
#
_entry.id   de11cbfd036771eceec417af19fa8e1c
#
_cell.length_a   1.000
_cell.length_b   1.000
_cell.length_c   1.000
_cell.angle_alpha   90.00
_cell.angle_beta   90.00
_cell.angle_gamma   90.00
#
_symmetry.space_group_name_H-M   'P 1'
#
loop_
_entity.id
_entity.type
_entity.pdbx_description
1 polymer ?
#
loop_
_entity_poly.entity_id
_entity_poly.type
_entity_poly.pdbx_seq_one_letter_code
_entity_poly.pdbx_strand_id
1 'polypeptide(L)'
;IEYMHTHNKCLVNQRELGADTQSFGNALRGALRQDPDVILVGEMRDKETIEIALRAAETGHLVLSTLHTVGAVNTMDRIIDVFPAEQQEQIRVQLSAVMEGVVSQQLMRTATGKGRVAAFEIMLGTPAIRNLIREGKTHQLLTPIQTGAQLGMITMDTSLMGLYRRNVIDQRTLLSYS
;
A
#
# COMPACT_ATOMS: atom_id res chain seq x y z
N ILE A 1 16.27 -9.96 2.00
CA ILE A 1 16.20 -8.68 1.23
C ILE A 1 16.33 -9.01 -0.25
N GLU A 2 15.27 -8.74 -1.03
CA GLU A 2 15.28 -9.03 -2.48
C GLU A 2 16.19 -8.06 -3.25
N TYR A 3 16.22 -6.80 -2.83
CA TYR A 3 16.99 -5.74 -3.48
C TYR A 3 17.80 -4.98 -2.44
N MET A 4 19.12 -5.10 -2.52
CA MET A 4 20.05 -4.33 -1.70
C MET A 4 20.14 -2.90 -2.21
N HIS A 5 19.82 -1.95 -1.36
CA HIS A 5 20.02 -0.53 -1.63
C HIS A 5 21.41 -0.10 -1.20
N THR A 6 22.00 0.84 -1.94
CA THR A 6 23.29 1.43 -1.62
C THR A 6 23.12 2.88 -1.16
N HIS A 7 24.06 3.34 -0.35
CA HIS A 7 24.14 4.76 0.00
C HIS A 7 24.32 5.61 -1.27
N ASN A 8 23.57 6.72 -1.35
CA ASN A 8 23.72 7.70 -2.43
C ASN A 8 23.63 9.11 -1.83
N LYS A 9 22.45 9.76 -1.90
CA LYS A 9 22.21 11.08 -1.28
C LYS A 9 21.78 10.99 0.18
N CYS A 10 21.54 9.79 0.68
CA CYS A 10 21.17 9.50 2.06
C CYS A 10 21.87 8.23 2.55
N LEU A 11 21.91 8.06 3.86
CA LEU A 11 22.32 6.79 4.48
C LEU A 11 21.17 5.79 4.36
N VAL A 12 21.49 4.56 3.97
CA VAL A 12 20.52 3.46 3.88
C VAL A 12 20.99 2.33 4.79
N ASN A 13 20.29 2.13 5.90
CA ASN A 13 20.51 1.00 6.80
C ASN A 13 19.48 -0.07 6.49
N GLN A 14 19.92 -1.32 6.37
CA GLN A 14 19.08 -2.46 6.02
C GLN A 14 19.29 -3.57 7.04
N ARG A 15 18.20 -4.28 7.36
CA ARG A 15 18.22 -5.44 8.26
C ARG A 15 17.38 -6.54 7.65
N GLU A 16 17.96 -7.70 7.54
CA GLU A 16 17.32 -8.90 7.04
C GLU A 16 16.79 -9.76 8.19
N LEU A 17 15.54 -10.22 8.04
CA LEU A 17 14.92 -11.13 9.00
C LEU A 17 15.66 -12.47 9.01
N GLY A 18 16.02 -12.93 10.21
CA GLY A 18 16.78 -14.16 10.41
C GLY A 18 18.30 -13.98 10.42
N ALA A 19 18.84 -12.97 9.71
CA ALA A 19 20.28 -12.65 9.72
C ALA A 19 20.60 -11.53 10.72
N ASP A 20 19.93 -10.38 10.60
CA ASP A 20 20.24 -9.18 11.38
C ASP A 20 19.22 -8.91 12.48
N THR A 21 18.03 -9.49 12.37
CA THR A 21 16.94 -9.34 13.34
C THR A 21 16.07 -10.59 13.40
N GLN A 22 15.44 -10.82 14.55
CA GLN A 22 14.54 -11.97 14.77
C GLN A 22 13.09 -11.69 14.38
N SER A 23 12.67 -10.42 14.27
CA SER A 23 11.32 -10.04 13.87
C SER A 23 11.29 -8.65 13.26
N PHE A 24 10.29 -8.38 12.42
CA PHE A 24 10.03 -7.04 11.90
C PHE A 24 9.75 -6.03 13.03
N GLY A 25 9.01 -6.44 14.07
CA GLY A 25 8.74 -5.60 15.23
C GLY A 25 10.02 -5.16 15.96
N ASN A 26 10.97 -6.06 16.17
CA ASN A 26 12.26 -5.74 16.81
C ASN A 26 13.10 -4.83 15.93
N ALA A 27 13.17 -5.11 14.63
CA ALA A 27 13.90 -4.27 13.67
C ALA A 27 13.34 -2.85 13.65
N LEU A 28 12.01 -2.70 13.60
CA LEU A 28 11.34 -1.42 13.53
C LEU A 28 11.51 -0.60 14.82
N ARG A 29 11.36 -1.23 16.01
CA ARG A 29 11.66 -0.56 17.29
C ARG A 29 13.12 -0.07 17.36
N GLY A 30 14.06 -0.84 16.83
CA GLY A 30 15.46 -0.45 16.75
C GLY A 30 15.70 0.68 15.75
N ALA A 31 15.01 0.65 14.60
CA ALA A 31 15.12 1.69 13.57
C ALA A 31 14.64 3.05 14.10
N LEU A 32 13.51 3.12 14.82
CA LEU A 32 12.98 4.35 15.41
C LEU A 32 13.94 5.08 16.37
N ARG A 33 14.98 4.39 16.88
CA ARG A 33 16.01 5.00 17.72
C ARG A 33 17.22 5.51 16.93
N GLN A 34 17.18 5.43 15.62
CA GLN A 34 18.27 5.81 14.71
C GLN A 34 17.95 7.08 13.91
N ASP A 35 16.90 7.81 14.32
CA ASP A 35 16.45 9.05 13.69
C ASP A 35 16.24 8.91 12.17
N PRO A 36 15.40 7.94 11.72
CA PRO A 36 15.14 7.77 10.30
C PRO A 36 14.10 8.77 9.80
N ASP A 37 14.26 9.31 8.60
CA ASP A 37 13.22 10.09 7.93
C ASP A 37 12.21 9.17 7.22
N VAL A 38 12.71 8.09 6.64
CA VAL A 38 11.93 7.12 5.85
C VAL A 38 12.19 5.71 6.35
N ILE A 39 11.12 4.95 6.55
CA ILE A 39 11.17 3.55 6.98
C ILE A 39 10.48 2.70 5.93
N LEU A 40 11.21 1.73 5.35
CA LEU A 40 10.64 0.70 4.48
C LEU A 40 10.51 -0.60 5.28
N VAL A 41 9.27 -1.01 5.53
CA VAL A 41 8.94 -2.33 6.08
C VAL A 41 8.60 -3.24 4.89
N GLY A 42 9.41 -4.27 4.66
CA GLY A 42 9.29 -5.14 3.49
C GLY A 42 7.85 -5.64 3.28
N GLU A 43 7.21 -6.08 4.35
CA GLU A 43 5.80 -6.44 4.36
C GLU A 43 5.18 -6.30 5.75
N MET A 44 3.87 -6.05 5.79
CA MET A 44 3.06 -6.04 7.02
C MET A 44 2.11 -7.24 7.03
N ARG A 45 2.42 -8.29 7.82
CA ARG A 45 1.61 -9.51 7.92
C ARG A 45 0.89 -9.69 9.24
N ASP A 46 1.46 -9.14 10.31
CA ASP A 46 1.01 -9.33 11.67
C ASP A 46 0.65 -8.03 12.37
N LYS A 47 -0.18 -8.16 13.41
CA LYS A 47 -0.69 -7.04 14.21
C LYS A 47 0.44 -6.17 14.77
N GLU A 48 1.50 -6.81 15.33
CA GLU A 48 2.58 -6.08 15.99
C GLU A 48 3.32 -5.17 15.01
N THR A 49 3.65 -5.68 13.83
CA THR A 49 4.34 -4.92 12.78
C THR A 49 3.48 -3.75 12.30
N ILE A 50 2.17 -3.96 12.07
CA ILE A 50 1.24 -2.91 11.66
C ILE A 50 1.11 -1.83 12.74
N GLU A 51 0.95 -2.23 14.00
CA GLU A 51 0.82 -1.29 15.12
C GLU A 51 2.04 -0.39 15.27
N ILE A 52 3.26 -0.95 15.16
CA ILE A 52 4.49 -0.16 15.26
C ILE A 52 4.66 0.73 14.03
N ALA A 53 4.29 0.27 12.84
CA ALA A 53 4.32 1.06 11.61
C ALA A 53 3.38 2.28 11.68
N LEU A 54 2.14 2.10 12.17
CA LEU A 54 1.20 3.18 12.40
C LEU A 54 1.74 4.19 13.41
N ARG A 55 2.31 3.74 14.53
CA ARG A 55 2.94 4.64 15.53
C ARG A 55 4.11 5.41 14.94
N ALA A 56 4.95 4.77 14.12
CA ALA A 56 6.03 5.45 13.44
C ALA A 56 5.53 6.58 12.52
N ALA A 57 4.46 6.30 11.76
CA ALA A 57 3.83 7.29 10.91
C ALA A 57 3.19 8.46 11.73
N GLU A 58 2.53 8.18 12.86
CA GLU A 58 1.99 9.19 13.77
C GLU A 58 3.07 10.09 14.38
N THR A 59 4.28 9.59 14.53
CA THR A 59 5.43 10.36 15.06
C THR A 59 6.24 11.09 13.99
N GLY A 60 5.74 11.15 12.75
CA GLY A 60 6.29 11.98 11.69
C GLY A 60 7.22 11.29 10.69
N HIS A 61 7.37 9.96 10.76
CA HIS A 61 8.16 9.21 9.80
C HIS A 61 7.34 8.88 8.54
N LEU A 62 7.96 8.94 7.36
CA LEU A 62 7.37 8.37 6.17
C LEU A 62 7.55 6.85 6.20
N VAL A 63 6.47 6.11 6.34
CA VAL A 63 6.49 4.64 6.36
C VAL A 63 5.97 4.09 5.04
N LEU A 64 6.79 3.30 4.38
CA LEU A 64 6.46 2.55 3.17
C LEU A 64 6.38 1.05 3.50
N SER A 65 5.38 0.36 2.98
CA SER A 65 5.27 -1.08 3.17
C SER A 65 4.50 -1.75 2.04
N THR A 66 4.56 -3.07 1.99
CA THR A 66 3.78 -3.87 1.05
C THR A 66 2.78 -4.76 1.77
N LEU A 67 1.66 -5.01 1.09
CA LEU A 67 0.66 -6.00 1.45
C LEU A 67 0.30 -6.82 0.20
N HIS A 68 -0.01 -8.09 0.39
CA HIS A 68 -0.43 -8.97 -0.71
C HIS A 68 -1.96 -8.90 -0.91
N THR A 69 -2.44 -7.72 -1.29
CA THR A 69 -3.85 -7.41 -1.52
C THR A 69 -4.06 -6.83 -2.91
N VAL A 70 -5.24 -7.01 -3.47
CA VAL A 70 -5.65 -6.41 -4.74
C VAL A 70 -6.65 -5.30 -4.44
N GLY A 71 -6.31 -4.08 -4.86
CA GLY A 71 -7.14 -2.89 -4.69
C GLY A 71 -6.98 -2.22 -3.32
N ALA A 72 -7.29 -0.93 -3.30
CA ALA A 72 -7.15 -0.08 -2.12
C ALA A 72 -8.16 -0.44 -1.02
N VAL A 73 -9.39 -0.82 -1.39
CA VAL A 73 -10.43 -1.25 -0.43
C VAL A 73 -9.94 -2.44 0.38
N ASN A 74 -9.54 -3.51 -0.30
CA ASN A 74 -9.05 -4.73 0.36
C ASN A 74 -7.78 -4.48 1.17
N THR A 75 -6.95 -3.52 0.76
CA THR A 75 -5.77 -3.11 1.52
C THR A 75 -6.17 -2.48 2.84
N MET A 76 -7.14 -1.56 2.85
CA MET A 76 -7.64 -0.94 4.07
C MET A 76 -8.27 -1.96 5.01
N ASP A 77 -9.16 -2.80 4.49
CA ASP A 77 -9.82 -3.84 5.27
C ASP A 77 -8.79 -4.82 5.86
N ARG A 78 -7.80 -5.24 5.07
CA ARG A 78 -6.74 -6.15 5.54
C ARG A 78 -5.92 -5.58 6.70
N ILE A 79 -5.60 -4.28 6.69
CA ILE A 79 -4.89 -3.64 7.79
C ILE A 79 -5.77 -3.61 9.04
N ILE A 80 -7.05 -3.31 8.91
CA ILE A 80 -7.99 -3.19 10.02
C ILE A 80 -8.32 -4.56 10.62
N ASP A 81 -8.57 -5.57 9.79
CA ASP A 81 -9.05 -6.88 10.20
C ASP A 81 -8.02 -7.74 10.97
N VAL A 82 -6.74 -7.37 10.92
CA VAL A 82 -5.70 -8.00 11.75
C VAL A 82 -5.91 -7.70 13.25
N PHE A 83 -6.65 -6.62 13.56
CA PHE A 83 -6.92 -6.20 14.94
C PHE A 83 -8.24 -6.80 15.46
N PRO A 84 -8.32 -7.12 16.78
CA PRO A 84 -9.57 -7.50 17.41
C PRO A 84 -10.65 -6.43 17.24
N ALA A 85 -11.92 -6.84 17.20
CA ALA A 85 -13.05 -5.96 16.90
C ALA A 85 -13.10 -4.69 17.79
N GLU A 86 -12.78 -4.84 19.07
CA GLU A 86 -12.74 -3.74 20.05
C GLU A 86 -11.64 -2.70 19.77
N GLN A 87 -10.64 -3.03 18.95
CA GLN A 87 -9.54 -2.13 18.59
C GLN A 87 -9.72 -1.50 17.21
N GLN A 88 -10.57 -2.06 16.35
CA GLN A 88 -10.70 -1.66 14.95
C GLN A 88 -11.14 -0.21 14.78
N GLU A 89 -11.99 0.32 15.66
CA GLU A 89 -12.41 1.73 15.60
C GLU A 89 -11.22 2.66 15.81
N GLN A 90 -10.40 2.40 16.82
CA GLN A 90 -9.19 3.17 17.09
C GLN A 90 -8.21 3.08 15.91
N ILE A 91 -8.01 1.88 15.34
CA ILE A 91 -7.12 1.69 14.20
C ILE A 91 -7.62 2.45 12.97
N ARG A 92 -8.93 2.49 12.70
CA ARG A 92 -9.50 3.32 11.62
C ARG A 92 -9.17 4.79 11.79
N VAL A 93 -9.29 5.31 13.00
CA VAL A 93 -8.93 6.70 13.31
C VAL A 93 -7.45 6.96 13.04
N GLN A 94 -6.55 6.14 13.58
CA GLN A 94 -5.10 6.26 13.39
C GLN A 94 -4.72 6.13 11.90
N LEU A 95 -5.19 5.09 11.22
CA LEU A 95 -4.92 4.84 9.81
C LEU A 95 -5.41 6.02 8.94
N SER A 96 -6.62 6.53 9.22
CA SER A 96 -7.16 7.70 8.50
C SER A 96 -6.32 8.96 8.68
N ALA A 97 -5.65 9.13 9.82
CA ALA A 97 -4.80 10.29 10.09
C ALA A 97 -3.47 10.24 9.32
N VAL A 98 -2.87 9.05 9.21
CA VAL A 98 -1.50 8.88 8.66
C VAL A 98 -1.47 8.39 7.21
N MET A 99 -2.58 7.90 6.65
CA MET A 99 -2.62 7.34 5.29
C MET A 99 -2.31 8.41 4.24
N GLU A 100 -1.24 8.21 3.49
CA GLU A 100 -0.85 9.06 2.37
C GLU A 100 -1.32 8.51 1.03
N GLY A 101 -1.20 7.21 0.79
CA GLY A 101 -1.71 6.58 -0.42
C GLY A 101 -1.55 5.08 -0.46
N VAL A 102 -2.24 4.48 -1.41
CA VAL A 102 -2.13 3.06 -1.78
C VAL A 102 -1.91 2.95 -3.27
N VAL A 103 -0.89 2.18 -3.65
CA VAL A 103 -0.65 1.80 -5.05
C VAL A 103 -0.82 0.30 -5.15
N SER A 104 -1.90 -0.14 -5.77
CA SER A 104 -2.15 -1.54 -6.06
C SER A 104 -1.70 -1.85 -7.49
N GLN A 105 -0.99 -2.96 -7.68
CA GLN A 105 -0.43 -3.35 -8.96
C GLN A 105 -0.90 -4.75 -9.35
N GLN A 106 -1.27 -4.92 -10.61
CA GLN A 106 -1.48 -6.22 -11.23
C GLN A 106 -0.61 -6.37 -12.47
N LEU A 107 0.06 -7.51 -12.60
CA LEU A 107 0.90 -7.84 -13.75
C LEU A 107 0.16 -8.82 -14.66
N MET A 108 0.06 -8.47 -15.94
CA MET A 108 -0.62 -9.29 -16.95
C MET A 108 0.22 -9.47 -18.20
N ARG A 109 -0.11 -10.47 -19.02
CA ARG A 109 0.56 -10.70 -20.31
C ARG A 109 0.14 -9.62 -21.31
N THR A 110 1.09 -9.20 -22.14
CA THR A 110 0.80 -8.33 -23.29
C THR A 110 0.02 -9.08 -24.37
N ALA A 111 -0.73 -8.35 -25.20
CA ALA A 111 -1.48 -8.92 -26.33
C ALA A 111 -0.59 -9.69 -27.31
N THR A 112 0.69 -9.34 -27.42
CA THR A 112 1.66 -10.05 -28.24
C THR A 112 2.17 -11.36 -27.63
N GLY A 113 1.83 -11.63 -26.36
CA GLY A 113 2.34 -12.76 -25.58
C GLY A 113 3.81 -12.65 -25.19
N LYS A 114 4.49 -11.57 -25.58
CA LYS A 114 5.90 -11.31 -25.27
C LYS A 114 6.02 -10.31 -24.13
N GLY A 115 6.30 -10.79 -22.92
CA GLY A 115 6.49 -9.95 -21.74
C GLY A 115 5.21 -9.68 -20.95
N ARG A 116 5.32 -8.78 -19.98
CA ARG A 116 4.24 -8.37 -19.06
C ARG A 116 4.12 -6.87 -19.01
N VAL A 117 2.91 -6.41 -18.65
CA VAL A 117 2.60 -5.00 -18.39
C VAL A 117 1.88 -4.90 -17.06
N ALA A 118 2.09 -3.80 -16.35
CA ALA A 118 1.40 -3.52 -15.10
C ALA A 118 0.19 -2.61 -15.33
N ALA A 119 -0.94 -2.94 -14.68
CA ALA A 119 -2.03 -2.03 -14.42
C ALA A 119 -1.95 -1.59 -12.95
N PHE A 120 -2.40 -0.37 -12.67
CA PHE A 120 -2.33 0.22 -11.34
C PHE A 120 -3.69 0.77 -10.92
N GLU A 121 -4.01 0.58 -9.62
CA GLU A 121 -4.98 1.39 -8.93
C GLU A 121 -4.22 2.31 -7.96
N ILE A 122 -4.54 3.60 -7.97
CA ILE A 122 -3.88 4.60 -7.13
C ILE A 122 -4.93 5.34 -6.33
N MET A 123 -4.85 5.23 -5.02
CA MET A 123 -5.65 5.98 -4.05
C MET A 123 -4.74 6.92 -3.26
N LEU A 124 -5.12 8.18 -3.13
CA LEU A 124 -4.42 9.17 -2.31
C LEU A 124 -5.23 9.52 -1.06
N GLY A 125 -4.55 9.84 0.04
CA GLY A 125 -5.13 10.18 1.33
C GLY A 125 -5.82 11.56 1.35
N THR A 126 -6.75 11.80 0.45
CA THR A 126 -7.57 13.03 0.45
C THR A 126 -8.48 13.09 1.68
N PRO A 127 -8.99 14.27 2.08
CA PRO A 127 -9.93 14.40 3.20
C PRO A 127 -11.16 13.48 3.07
N ALA A 128 -11.68 13.30 1.84
CA ALA A 128 -12.81 12.41 1.57
C ALA A 128 -12.43 10.94 1.84
N ILE A 129 -11.28 10.47 1.33
CA ILE A 129 -10.76 9.12 1.57
C ILE A 129 -10.53 8.88 3.06
N ARG A 130 -9.83 9.80 3.74
CA ARG A 130 -9.57 9.70 5.18
C ARG A 130 -10.85 9.61 6.00
N ASN A 131 -11.90 10.39 5.63
CA ASN A 131 -13.18 10.35 6.31
C ASN A 131 -13.89 8.98 6.15
N LEU A 132 -13.90 8.42 4.94
CA LEU A 132 -14.51 7.10 4.68
C LEU A 132 -13.79 5.98 5.46
N ILE A 133 -12.46 6.02 5.55
CA ILE A 133 -11.68 5.06 6.35
C ILE A 133 -12.07 5.18 7.82
N ARG A 134 -12.11 6.40 8.37
CA ARG A 134 -12.47 6.67 9.77
C ARG A 134 -13.87 6.19 10.12
N GLU A 135 -14.84 6.37 9.21
CA GLU A 135 -16.23 5.96 9.40
C GLU A 135 -16.47 4.45 9.12
N GLY A 136 -15.44 3.69 8.72
CA GLY A 136 -15.58 2.27 8.36
C GLY A 136 -16.35 2.03 7.07
N LYS A 137 -16.42 3.02 6.19
CA LYS A 137 -17.12 2.98 4.89
C LYS A 137 -16.15 2.66 3.73
N THR A 138 -15.25 1.71 3.94
CA THR A 138 -14.21 1.35 2.96
C THR A 138 -14.78 0.92 1.61
N HIS A 139 -15.96 0.28 1.58
CA HIS A 139 -16.67 -0.10 0.36
C HIS A 139 -17.04 1.10 -0.54
N GLN A 140 -17.04 2.33 -0.02
CA GLN A 140 -17.32 3.55 -0.78
C GLN A 140 -16.05 4.22 -1.36
N LEU A 141 -14.86 3.71 -1.09
CA LEU A 141 -13.59 4.31 -1.53
C LEU A 141 -13.43 4.38 -3.04
N LEU A 142 -14.05 3.47 -3.80
CA LEU A 142 -13.96 3.47 -5.27
C LEU A 142 -14.51 4.77 -5.90
N THR A 143 -15.58 5.34 -5.34
CA THR A 143 -16.17 6.58 -5.86
C THR A 143 -15.20 7.76 -5.84
N PRO A 144 -14.58 8.15 -4.69
CA PRO A 144 -13.60 9.22 -4.68
C PRO A 144 -12.31 8.89 -5.44
N ILE A 145 -11.90 7.61 -5.56
CA ILE A 145 -10.78 7.24 -6.44
C ILE A 145 -11.13 7.56 -7.88
N GLN A 146 -12.31 7.17 -8.36
CA GLN A 146 -12.78 7.39 -9.73
C GLN A 146 -12.92 8.88 -10.07
N THR A 147 -13.45 9.68 -9.15
CA THR A 147 -13.64 11.13 -9.33
C THR A 147 -12.35 11.94 -9.12
N GLY A 148 -11.35 11.35 -8.50
CA GLY A 148 -10.08 11.99 -8.15
C GLY A 148 -8.99 11.95 -9.23
N ALA A 149 -9.36 11.73 -10.50
CA ALA A 149 -8.40 11.63 -11.60
C ALA A 149 -7.49 12.88 -11.74
N GLN A 150 -8.00 14.07 -11.44
CA GLN A 150 -7.19 15.31 -11.48
C GLN A 150 -6.08 15.34 -10.42
N LEU A 151 -6.21 14.55 -9.35
CA LEU A 151 -5.20 14.38 -8.30
C LEU A 151 -4.21 13.24 -8.60
N GLY A 152 -4.38 12.54 -9.72
CA GLY A 152 -3.57 11.39 -10.08
C GLY A 152 -4.11 10.05 -9.58
N MET A 153 -5.32 10.01 -9.00
CA MET A 153 -5.99 8.76 -8.64
C MET A 153 -6.52 8.04 -9.88
N ILE A 154 -6.50 6.72 -9.85
CA ILE A 154 -7.01 5.87 -10.95
C ILE A 154 -7.53 4.56 -10.37
N THR A 155 -8.67 4.09 -10.84
CA THR A 155 -9.17 2.75 -10.52
C THR A 155 -8.49 1.68 -11.38
N MET A 156 -8.45 0.43 -10.89
CA MET A 156 -7.90 -0.69 -11.64
C MET A 156 -8.59 -0.84 -13.00
N ASP A 157 -9.93 -0.76 -13.05
CA ASP A 157 -10.70 -0.87 -14.30
C ASP A 157 -10.34 0.22 -15.32
N THR A 158 -10.16 1.46 -14.85
CA THR A 158 -9.74 2.57 -15.74
C THR A 158 -8.34 2.32 -16.30
N SER A 159 -7.42 1.82 -15.47
CA SER A 159 -6.06 1.46 -15.89
C SER A 159 -6.06 0.33 -16.92
N LEU A 160 -6.82 -0.74 -16.64
CA LEU A 160 -7.00 -1.88 -17.54
C LEU A 160 -7.61 -1.47 -18.89
N MET A 161 -8.68 -0.67 -18.84
CA MET A 161 -9.33 -0.14 -20.04
C MET A 161 -8.39 0.72 -20.87
N GLY A 162 -7.51 1.51 -20.20
CA GLY A 162 -6.47 2.30 -20.86
C GLY A 162 -5.44 1.44 -21.58
N LEU A 163 -5.04 0.31 -20.99
CA LEU A 163 -4.14 -0.67 -21.63
C LEU A 163 -4.79 -1.36 -22.84
N TYR A 164 -6.06 -1.73 -22.70
CA TYR A 164 -6.83 -2.35 -23.79
C TYR A 164 -7.00 -1.41 -24.98
N ARG A 165 -7.41 -0.15 -24.76
CA ARG A 165 -7.59 0.86 -25.83
C ARG A 165 -6.29 1.14 -26.59
N ARG A 166 -5.14 0.98 -25.96
CA ARG A 166 -3.82 1.10 -26.58
C ARG A 166 -3.33 -0.19 -27.22
N ASN A 167 -4.16 -1.25 -27.26
CA ASN A 167 -3.82 -2.58 -27.77
C ASN A 167 -2.61 -3.23 -27.05
N VAL A 168 -2.33 -2.85 -25.81
CA VAL A 168 -1.25 -3.44 -25.00
C VAL A 168 -1.69 -4.78 -24.41
N ILE A 169 -2.96 -4.91 -24.06
CA ILE A 169 -3.60 -6.16 -23.63
C ILE A 169 -4.78 -6.48 -24.54
N ASP A 170 -5.14 -7.76 -24.64
CA ASP A 170 -6.31 -8.21 -25.39
C ASP A 170 -7.58 -8.20 -24.52
N GLN A 171 -8.73 -8.43 -25.17
CA GLN A 171 -10.04 -8.45 -24.50
C GLN A 171 -10.13 -9.58 -23.47
N ARG A 172 -9.53 -10.73 -23.72
CA ARG A 172 -9.55 -11.86 -22.79
C ARG A 172 -8.80 -11.50 -21.49
N THR A 173 -7.64 -10.88 -21.62
CA THR A 173 -6.87 -10.38 -20.49
C THR A 173 -7.65 -9.32 -19.73
N LEU A 174 -8.26 -8.35 -20.42
CA LEU A 174 -9.09 -7.32 -19.78
C LEU A 174 -10.17 -7.97 -18.90
N LEU A 175 -10.97 -8.88 -19.44
CA LEU A 175 -12.08 -9.54 -18.74
C LEU A 175 -11.64 -10.47 -17.59
N SER A 176 -10.38 -10.90 -17.59
CA SER A 176 -9.84 -11.76 -16.52
C SER A 176 -9.36 -11.00 -15.31
N TYR A 177 -9.15 -9.69 -15.43
CA TYR A 177 -8.56 -8.84 -14.39
C TYR A 177 -9.48 -7.68 -13.94
N SER A 178 -10.63 -7.46 -14.64
CA SER A 178 -11.67 -6.47 -14.23
C SER A 178 -12.67 -7.02 -13.22
#